data_5ba9cb3eaa2a08989979d2df3c4357d7
#
_entry.id   5ba9cb3eaa2a08989979d2df3c4357d7
#
_cell.length_a   1.000
_cell.length_b   1.000
_cell.length_c   1.000
_cell.angle_alpha   90.00
_cell.angle_beta   90.00
_cell.angle_gamma   90.00
#
_symmetry.space_group_name_H-M   'P 1'
#
loop_
_entity.id
_entity.type
_entity.pdbx_description
1 polymer ?
#
loop_
_entity_poly.entity_id
_entity_poly.type
_entity_poly.pdbx_seq_one_letter_code
_entity_poly.pdbx_strand_id
1 'polypeptide(L)'
;MYKKSLFGIAALGLSVMVLAGCAGGSMSTREKGAGIGALGGAAAGGLIGAAFGAPGMGAAIGAGTGLAGGALVGDYMQGQEQQQYNEQTIEQNQQTIERNREYIERPQRADY
;
A
#
# COMPACT_ATOMS: atom_id res chain seq x y z
N MET A 1 27.75 -31.61 -4.25
CA MET A 1 26.54 -31.49 -5.08
C MET A 1 25.52 -30.47 -4.55
N TYR A 2 25.45 -30.21 -3.28
CA TYR A 2 24.50 -29.26 -2.65
C TYR A 2 24.66 -27.76 -3.06
N LYS A 3 25.88 -27.28 -3.33
CA LYS A 3 26.13 -25.88 -3.70
C LYS A 3 25.42 -25.43 -5.00
N LYS A 4 25.31 -26.32 -5.99
CA LYS A 4 24.65 -25.99 -7.28
C LYS A 4 23.14 -25.91 -7.15
N SER A 5 22.55 -26.71 -6.27
CA SER A 5 21.10 -26.68 -5.98
C SER A 5 20.68 -25.42 -5.22
N LEU A 6 21.46 -24.97 -4.25
CA LEU A 6 21.21 -23.72 -3.51
C LEU A 6 21.25 -22.48 -4.43
N PHE A 7 22.17 -22.45 -5.38
CA PHE A 7 22.27 -21.34 -6.34
C PHE A 7 21.04 -21.27 -7.27
N GLY A 8 20.51 -22.43 -7.68
CA GLY A 8 19.29 -22.51 -8.51
C GLY A 8 18.05 -22.00 -7.78
N ILE A 9 17.88 -22.36 -6.51
CA ILE A 9 16.75 -21.93 -5.69
C ILE A 9 16.80 -20.42 -5.38
N ALA A 10 18.00 -19.90 -5.10
CA ALA A 10 18.21 -18.47 -4.89
C ALA A 10 17.94 -17.65 -6.17
N ALA A 11 18.34 -18.15 -7.34
CA ALA A 11 18.11 -17.50 -8.63
C ALA A 11 16.60 -17.50 -8.99
N LEU A 12 15.88 -18.59 -8.69
CA LEU A 12 14.41 -18.66 -8.90
C LEU A 12 13.66 -17.70 -7.99
N GLY A 13 14.04 -17.58 -6.72
CA GLY A 13 13.46 -16.63 -5.76
C GLY A 13 13.67 -15.19 -6.19
N LEU A 14 14.86 -14.86 -6.69
CA LEU A 14 15.19 -13.51 -7.16
C LEU A 14 14.40 -13.13 -8.43
N SER A 15 14.16 -14.09 -9.34
CA SER A 15 13.41 -13.83 -10.58
C SER A 15 11.92 -13.59 -10.32
N VAL A 16 11.31 -14.26 -9.35
CA VAL A 16 9.92 -14.01 -8.92
C VAL A 16 9.77 -12.60 -8.30
N MET A 17 10.77 -12.15 -7.55
CA MET A 17 10.75 -10.83 -6.92
C MET A 17 10.85 -9.69 -7.94
N VAL A 18 11.58 -9.88 -9.04
CA VAL A 18 11.71 -8.90 -10.13
C VAL A 18 10.43 -8.81 -10.97
N LEU A 19 9.72 -9.91 -11.18
CA LEU A 19 8.44 -9.91 -11.91
C LEU A 19 7.30 -9.22 -11.14
N ALA A 20 7.32 -9.25 -9.81
CA ALA A 20 6.34 -8.56 -8.97
C ALA A 20 6.56 -7.02 -8.93
N GLY A 21 7.75 -6.55 -9.26
CA GLY A 21 8.10 -5.11 -9.28
C GLY A 21 7.68 -4.35 -10.55
N CYS A 22 7.20 -5.03 -11.59
CA CYS A 22 6.89 -4.41 -12.89
C CYS A 22 5.47 -3.84 -13.01
N ALA A 23 4.64 -3.84 -11.98
CA ALA A 23 3.37 -3.12 -11.97
C ALA A 23 3.65 -1.63 -11.75
N GLY A 24 4.03 -0.92 -12.81
CA GLY A 24 4.37 0.51 -12.83
C GLY A 24 3.15 1.42 -12.63
N GLY A 25 2.50 1.31 -11.49
CA GLY A 25 1.46 2.24 -11.00
C GLY A 25 1.89 2.87 -9.68
N SER A 26 1.30 4.00 -9.30
CA SER A 26 1.49 4.56 -7.96
C SER A 26 1.03 3.52 -6.93
N MET A 27 1.95 3.04 -6.09
CA MET A 27 1.64 2.09 -5.02
C MET A 27 0.56 2.66 -4.11
N SER A 28 -0.52 1.91 -3.95
CA SER A 28 -1.56 2.24 -2.99
C SER A 28 -1.04 2.14 -1.55
N THR A 29 -1.67 2.83 -0.61
CA THR A 29 -1.31 2.78 0.81
C THR A 29 -1.37 1.35 1.35
N ARG A 30 -2.30 0.55 0.86
CA ARG A 30 -2.40 -0.89 1.15
C ARG A 30 -1.18 -1.68 0.68
N GLU A 31 -0.71 -1.46 -0.55
CA GLU A 31 0.47 -2.13 -1.10
C GLU A 31 1.75 -1.74 -0.36
N LYS A 32 1.88 -0.46 0.01
CA LYS A 32 2.99 0.01 0.86
C LYS A 32 2.96 -0.66 2.23
N GLY A 33 1.77 -0.74 2.86
CA GLY A 33 1.59 -1.40 4.15
C GLY A 33 1.94 -2.89 4.07
N ALA A 34 1.47 -3.58 3.03
CA ALA A 34 1.76 -5.00 2.80
C ALA A 34 3.27 -5.23 2.61
N GLY A 35 3.94 -4.39 1.80
CA GLY A 35 5.37 -4.51 1.55
C GLY A 35 6.20 -4.31 2.81
N ILE A 36 5.92 -3.27 3.57
CA ILE A 36 6.60 -2.98 4.85
C ILE A 36 6.35 -4.12 5.85
N GLY A 37 5.11 -4.59 5.94
CA GLY A 37 4.74 -5.70 6.81
C GLY A 37 5.45 -7.00 6.43
N ALA A 38 5.54 -7.31 5.14
CA ALA A 38 6.25 -8.49 4.64
C ALA A 38 7.74 -8.45 4.97
N LEU A 39 8.41 -7.31 4.75
CA LEU A 39 9.82 -7.15 5.05
C LEU A 39 10.10 -7.21 6.55
N GLY A 40 9.32 -6.54 7.37
CA GLY A 40 9.43 -6.58 8.83
C GLY A 40 9.14 -7.97 9.38
N GLY A 41 8.10 -8.61 8.88
CA GLY A 41 7.75 -9.98 9.25
C GLY A 41 8.80 -11.01 8.83
N ALA A 42 9.37 -10.88 7.63
CA ALA A 42 10.46 -11.73 7.16
C ALA A 42 11.71 -11.61 8.05
N ALA A 43 12.09 -10.38 8.40
CA ALA A 43 13.25 -10.12 9.25
C ALA A 43 13.03 -10.71 10.66
N ALA A 44 11.91 -10.42 11.29
CA ALA A 44 11.58 -10.94 12.62
C ALA A 44 11.45 -12.47 12.63
N GLY A 45 10.70 -13.01 11.67
CA GLY A 45 10.52 -14.46 11.52
C GLY A 45 11.82 -15.18 11.21
N GLY A 46 12.70 -14.57 10.38
CA GLY A 46 14.01 -15.10 10.07
C GLY A 46 14.92 -15.20 11.29
N LEU A 47 14.93 -14.18 12.15
CA LEU A 47 15.69 -14.19 13.40
C LEU A 47 15.20 -15.28 14.35
N ILE A 48 13.88 -15.39 14.54
CA ILE A 48 13.27 -16.44 15.37
C ILE A 48 13.56 -17.79 14.77
N GLY A 49 13.38 -17.97 13.45
CA GLY A 49 13.68 -19.23 12.76
C GLY A 49 15.14 -19.64 12.85
N ALA A 50 16.07 -18.68 12.88
CA ALA A 50 17.49 -18.94 13.08
C ALA A 50 17.79 -19.59 14.43
N ALA A 51 17.09 -19.18 15.50
CA ALA A 51 17.22 -19.79 16.83
C ALA A 51 16.78 -21.28 16.84
N PHE A 52 15.90 -21.67 15.94
CA PHE A 52 15.44 -23.06 15.77
C PHE A 52 16.16 -23.78 14.62
N GLY A 53 17.20 -23.21 14.01
CA GLY A 53 17.98 -23.80 12.93
C GLY A 53 17.27 -23.79 11.56
N ALA A 54 16.16 -23.10 11.41
CA ALA A 54 15.38 -22.99 10.18
C ALA A 54 15.05 -21.54 9.78
N PRO A 55 16.07 -20.68 9.53
CA PRO A 55 15.86 -19.25 9.29
C PRO A 55 15.01 -18.97 8.04
N GLY A 56 15.14 -19.77 6.99
CA GLY A 56 14.35 -19.60 5.77
C GLY A 56 12.85 -19.87 5.97
N MET A 57 12.50 -20.89 6.76
CA MET A 57 11.10 -21.20 7.07
C MET A 57 10.50 -20.13 7.97
N GLY A 58 11.25 -19.64 8.98
CA GLY A 58 10.83 -18.55 9.83
C GLY A 58 10.60 -17.25 9.05
N ALA A 59 11.49 -16.92 8.14
CA ALA A 59 11.34 -15.73 7.27
C ALA A 59 10.12 -15.86 6.35
N ALA A 60 9.85 -17.03 5.76
CA ALA A 60 8.72 -17.25 4.88
C ALA A 60 7.38 -17.10 5.62
N ILE A 61 7.25 -17.69 6.80
CA ILE A 61 6.06 -17.57 7.65
C ILE A 61 5.89 -16.13 8.11
N GLY A 62 6.98 -15.51 8.58
CA GLY A 62 6.96 -14.11 9.03
C GLY A 62 6.60 -13.14 7.90
N ALA A 63 7.11 -13.34 6.69
CA ALA A 63 6.73 -12.54 5.52
C ALA A 63 5.24 -12.66 5.20
N GLY A 64 4.69 -13.88 5.20
CA GLY A 64 3.28 -14.11 4.91
C GLY A 64 2.35 -13.47 5.93
N THR A 65 2.61 -13.64 7.21
CA THR A 65 1.83 -13.03 8.29
C THR A 65 2.00 -11.52 8.32
N GLY A 66 3.21 -11.02 8.11
CA GLY A 66 3.50 -9.59 8.02
C GLY A 66 2.83 -8.91 6.82
N LEU A 67 2.79 -9.59 5.68
CA LEU A 67 2.10 -9.11 4.48
C LEU A 67 0.59 -8.96 4.74
N ALA A 68 -0.04 -9.96 5.34
CA ALA A 68 -1.45 -9.92 5.68
C ALA A 68 -1.77 -8.82 6.69
N GLY A 69 -1.01 -8.73 7.79
CA GLY A 69 -1.17 -7.69 8.80
C GLY A 69 -0.91 -6.29 8.25
N GLY A 70 0.15 -6.12 7.47
CA GLY A 70 0.50 -4.85 6.83
C GLY A 70 -0.53 -4.39 5.81
N ALA A 71 -1.14 -5.32 5.06
CA ALA A 71 -2.22 -5.01 4.14
C ALA A 71 -3.47 -4.48 4.87
N LEU A 72 -3.85 -5.10 5.99
CA LEU A 72 -4.99 -4.65 6.79
C LEU A 72 -4.76 -3.26 7.38
N VAL A 73 -3.57 -2.99 7.91
CA VAL A 73 -3.21 -1.66 8.41
C VAL A 73 -3.20 -0.64 7.28
N GLY A 74 -2.65 -0.99 6.12
CA GLY A 74 -2.65 -0.15 4.93
C GLY A 74 -4.05 0.19 4.43
N ASP A 75 -4.97 -0.79 4.43
CA ASP A 75 -6.39 -0.60 4.09
C ASP A 75 -7.08 0.40 5.03
N TYR A 76 -6.83 0.25 6.35
CA TYR A 76 -7.39 1.16 7.34
C TYR A 76 -6.90 2.60 7.15
N MET A 77 -5.60 2.79 6.90
CA MET A 77 -5.03 4.11 6.61
C MET A 77 -5.56 4.71 5.31
N GLN A 78 -5.70 3.90 4.27
CA GLN A 78 -6.27 4.33 2.99
C GLN A 78 -7.72 4.81 3.13
N GLY A 79 -8.52 4.16 3.97
CA GLY A 79 -9.89 4.60 4.27
C GLY A 79 -9.94 5.99 4.90
N GLN A 80 -9.02 6.31 5.80
CA GLN A 80 -8.93 7.64 6.41
C GLN A 80 -8.49 8.71 5.41
N GLU A 81 -7.50 8.43 4.55
CA GLU A 81 -7.07 9.35 3.50
C GLU A 81 -8.21 9.65 2.52
N GLN A 82 -9.00 8.64 2.15
CA GLN A 82 -10.15 8.79 1.28
C GLN A 82 -11.24 9.69 1.88
N GLN A 83 -11.49 9.57 3.19
CA GLN A 83 -12.45 10.43 3.89
C GLN A 83 -12.01 11.89 3.88
N GLN A 84 -10.75 12.17 4.21
CA GLN A 84 -10.21 13.53 4.16
C GLN A 84 -10.27 14.13 2.75
N TYR A 85 -9.94 13.35 1.73
CA TYR A 85 -10.05 13.79 0.34
C TYR A 85 -11.49 14.11 -0.06
N ASN A 86 -12.44 13.29 0.36
CA ASN A 86 -13.85 13.50 0.10
C ASN A 86 -14.37 14.77 0.79
N GLU A 87 -13.99 15.01 2.05
CA GLU A 87 -14.36 16.23 2.78
C GLU A 87 -13.83 17.49 2.07
N GLN A 88 -12.57 17.50 1.66
CA GLN A 88 -11.99 18.62 0.90
C GLN A 88 -12.71 18.84 -0.44
N THR A 89 -13.06 17.76 -1.13
CA THR A 89 -13.77 17.85 -2.41
C THR A 89 -15.19 18.40 -2.23
N ILE A 90 -15.89 18.00 -1.16
CA ILE A 90 -17.22 18.50 -0.82
C ILE A 90 -17.15 20.01 -0.52
N GLU A 91 -16.15 20.43 0.24
CA GLU A 91 -15.95 21.84 0.60
C GLU A 91 -15.67 22.70 -0.63
N GLN A 92 -14.80 22.24 -1.54
CA GLN A 92 -14.54 22.91 -2.82
C GLN A 92 -15.79 22.98 -3.71
N ASN A 93 -16.58 21.90 -3.76
CA ASN A 93 -17.81 21.87 -4.52
C ASN A 93 -18.84 22.87 -3.96
N GLN A 94 -18.98 22.95 -2.66
CA GLN A 94 -19.87 23.93 -2.01
C GLN A 94 -19.47 25.38 -2.35
N GLN A 95 -18.18 25.70 -2.25
CA GLN A 95 -17.68 27.02 -2.65
C GLN A 95 -17.92 27.35 -4.13
N THR A 96 -17.82 26.33 -4.98
CA THR A 96 -18.08 26.49 -6.42
C THR A 96 -19.55 26.72 -6.70
N ILE A 97 -20.43 25.99 -6.00
CA ILE A 97 -21.89 26.17 -6.11
C ILE A 97 -22.30 27.56 -5.64
N GLU A 98 -21.72 28.05 -4.56
CA GLU A 98 -22.00 29.37 -4.02
C GLU A 98 -21.56 30.50 -4.98
N ARG A 99 -20.39 30.37 -5.55
CA ARG A 99 -19.91 31.29 -6.61
C ARG A 99 -20.80 31.26 -7.86
N ASN A 100 -21.24 30.09 -8.27
CA ASN A 100 -22.11 29.96 -9.43
C ASN A 100 -23.50 30.55 -9.17
N ARG A 101 -24.02 30.41 -7.95
CA ARG A 101 -25.28 31.08 -7.54
C ARG A 101 -25.14 32.60 -7.60
N GLU A 102 -24.09 33.13 -7.03
CA GLU A 102 -23.83 34.57 -7.07
C GLU A 102 -23.71 35.11 -8.51
N TYR A 103 -23.08 34.32 -9.39
CA TYR A 103 -22.94 34.67 -10.80
C TYR A 103 -24.28 34.67 -11.55
N ILE A 104 -25.19 33.78 -11.22
CA ILE A 104 -26.53 33.70 -11.81
C ILE A 104 -27.47 34.80 -11.27
N GLU A 105 -27.36 35.15 -10.00
CA GLU A 105 -28.20 36.14 -9.35
C GLU A 105 -27.82 37.58 -9.71
N ARG A 106 -26.57 37.87 -10.07
CA ARG A 106 -26.08 39.19 -10.46
C ARG A 106 -26.81 39.82 -11.66
N PRO A 107 -27.01 39.13 -12.79
CA PRO A 107 -27.71 39.73 -13.93
C PRO A 107 -29.18 39.99 -13.67
N GLN A 108 -29.84 39.18 -12.85
CA GLN A 108 -31.26 39.37 -12.52
C GLN A 108 -31.55 40.63 -11.67
N ARG A 109 -30.56 41.16 -10.96
CA ARG A 109 -30.71 42.43 -10.20
C ARG A 109 -30.42 43.70 -11.02
N ALA A 110 -29.82 43.57 -12.17
CA ALA A 110 -29.48 44.68 -13.03
C ALA A 110 -30.61 45.13 -13.98
N ASP A 111 -31.65 44.30 -14.11
CA ASP A 111 -32.78 44.51 -15.03
C ASP A 111 -34.02 45.10 -14.35
N TYR A 112 -33.94 45.57 -13.13
CA TYR A 112 -34.96 46.27 -12.39
C TYR A 112 -34.38 47.66 -11.98
#